data_ccb116c8bd7e0e6b8c9ced32f5eb5196
#
_entry.id   ccb116c8bd7e0e6b8c9ced32f5eb5196
#
_cell.length_a   1.000
_cell.length_b   1.000
_cell.length_c   1.000
_cell.angle_alpha   90.00
_cell.angle_beta   90.00
_cell.angle_gamma   90.00
#
_symmetry.space_group_name_H-M   'P 1'
#
loop_
_entity.id
_entity.type
_entity.pdbx_description
1 polymer ?
#
loop_
_entity_poly.entity_id
_entity_poly.type
_entity_poly.pdbx_seq_one_letter_code
_entity_poly.pdbx_strand_id
1 'polypeptide(L)'
;MLKKHRLLITSVLIIVTIGAVIVYLKRSRPVAVVVQEIARGEVLATITNTRAGTLKACQRARLSPSVGGQIENLLVKEGDRVKAGQLLLEIWNDDLQAQVTLALYQSERSAALMREACIIGDLASREASRLRSLFKKNMVSAESVDRAESEANARQAACQAAQTSVKVNRSQIDASRAALARTRLSAPFDGRVAEVNGEVGEFLTPSPIGVATLPAIDLIDYSCLYVSAPIDEVDAPQIRPQMPARISLDAFSGKIFAGRVRRVADYVLDLEKQSRTVEIEVEFINTDNTDNMLPGYSADAEVILKRRDNVLRIPTAALFEGDKVLIFKENGRLEQRKIKTGISNWRYTEVLDGLVAGEQLVTSIEREGVEQGARAVVESKDVDNNHE
;
A
#
# COMPACT_ATOMS: atom_id res chain seq x y z
N MET A 1 58.91 43.25 -71.33
CA MET A 1 57.66 42.39 -71.27
C MET A 1 57.76 41.26 -70.32
N LEU A 2 58.91 40.63 -70.08
CA LEU A 2 59.01 39.45 -69.18
C LEU A 2 58.67 39.63 -67.67
N LYS A 3 58.89 40.86 -67.11
CA LYS A 3 58.57 41.14 -65.69
C LYS A 3 57.07 41.12 -65.37
N LYS A 4 56.21 41.61 -66.28
CA LYS A 4 54.75 41.65 -66.10
C LYS A 4 54.11 40.20 -66.16
N HIS A 5 54.65 39.29 -66.98
CA HIS A 5 54.15 37.96 -67.03
C HIS A 5 54.54 37.15 -65.79
N ARG A 6 55.69 37.37 -65.21
CA ARG A 6 56.09 36.72 -63.95
C ARG A 6 55.18 37.14 -62.80
N LEU A 7 54.82 38.40 -62.71
CA LEU A 7 53.90 38.92 -61.69
C LEU A 7 52.51 38.35 -61.80
N LEU A 8 51.99 38.17 -63.03
CA LEU A 8 50.67 37.57 -63.30
C LEU A 8 50.67 36.06 -62.89
N ILE A 9 51.70 35.30 -63.19
CA ILE A 9 51.81 33.89 -62.85
C ILE A 9 51.92 33.71 -61.33
N THR A 10 52.64 34.57 -60.63
CA THR A 10 52.73 34.50 -59.18
C THR A 10 51.39 34.83 -58.46
N SER A 11 50.63 35.81 -59.00
CA SER A 11 49.32 36.17 -58.49
C SER A 11 48.27 34.99 -58.66
N VAL A 12 48.29 34.40 -59.84
CA VAL A 12 47.40 33.21 -60.06
C VAL A 12 47.76 32.04 -59.16
N LEU A 13 49.07 31.80 -58.95
CA LEU A 13 49.50 30.72 -58.05
C LEU A 13 49.11 30.96 -56.59
N ILE A 14 49.19 32.21 -56.14
CA ILE A 14 48.72 32.62 -54.79
C ILE A 14 47.20 32.43 -54.65
N ILE A 15 46.40 32.83 -55.65
CA ILE A 15 44.94 32.67 -55.64
C ILE A 15 44.57 31.14 -55.61
N VAL A 16 45.27 30.30 -56.39
CA VAL A 16 45.04 28.88 -56.41
C VAL A 16 45.43 28.21 -55.04
N THR A 17 46.57 28.65 -54.46
CA THR A 17 46.98 28.17 -53.15
C THR A 17 46.02 28.63 -52.03
N ILE A 18 45.57 29.85 -52.04
CA ILE A 18 44.56 30.36 -51.10
C ILE A 18 43.25 29.62 -51.30
N GLY A 19 42.80 29.39 -52.54
CA GLY A 19 41.61 28.58 -52.83
C GLY A 19 41.74 27.14 -52.32
N ALA A 20 42.90 26.51 -52.54
CA ALA A 20 43.19 25.16 -52.03
C ALA A 20 43.23 25.07 -50.50
N VAL A 21 43.83 26.12 -49.84
CA VAL A 21 43.84 26.21 -48.38
C VAL A 21 42.44 26.42 -47.82
N ILE A 22 41.61 27.28 -48.47
CA ILE A 22 40.22 27.48 -48.06
C ILE A 22 39.39 26.21 -48.23
N VAL A 23 39.57 25.43 -49.29
CA VAL A 23 38.93 24.15 -49.49
C VAL A 23 39.42 23.11 -48.50
N TYR A 24 40.71 23.14 -48.16
CA TYR A 24 41.30 22.25 -47.14
C TYR A 24 40.79 22.57 -45.74
N LEU A 25 40.72 23.85 -45.37
CA LEU A 25 40.18 24.33 -44.09
C LEU A 25 38.66 24.13 -43.96
N LYS A 26 37.91 24.17 -45.06
CA LYS A 26 36.49 23.86 -45.11
C LYS A 26 36.18 22.35 -45.13
N ARG A 27 37.19 21.49 -45.20
CA ARG A 27 36.98 20.05 -45.04
C ARG A 27 36.61 19.77 -43.59
N SER A 28 35.30 19.67 -43.29
CA SER A 28 34.78 19.33 -41.99
C SER A 28 35.48 18.07 -41.47
N ARG A 29 36.12 18.16 -40.30
CA ARG A 29 36.69 16.99 -39.65
C ARG A 29 35.55 16.00 -39.34
N PRO A 30 35.75 14.69 -39.56
CA PRO A 30 34.73 13.73 -39.24
C PRO A 30 34.43 13.76 -37.73
N VAL A 31 33.16 13.80 -37.37
CA VAL A 31 32.71 13.79 -35.96
C VAL A 31 32.62 12.35 -35.50
N ALA A 32 33.16 12.06 -34.32
CA ALA A 32 33.03 10.76 -33.70
C ALA A 32 31.59 10.57 -33.18
N VAL A 33 30.93 9.51 -33.63
CA VAL A 33 29.54 9.19 -33.26
C VAL A 33 29.43 7.78 -32.68
N VAL A 34 28.58 7.63 -31.70
CA VAL A 34 28.15 6.31 -31.20
C VAL A 34 26.94 5.88 -32.01
N VAL A 35 27.02 4.66 -32.55
CA VAL A 35 25.92 4.10 -33.32
C VAL A 35 25.38 2.85 -32.63
N GLN A 36 24.10 2.58 -32.84
CA GLN A 36 23.43 1.39 -32.39
C GLN A 36 22.65 0.79 -33.56
N GLU A 37 22.75 -0.51 -33.77
CA GLU A 37 21.97 -1.23 -34.76
C GLU A 37 20.49 -1.27 -34.36
N ILE A 38 19.62 -0.95 -35.31
CA ILE A 38 18.17 -0.97 -35.12
C ILE A 38 17.69 -2.43 -35.10
N ALA A 39 17.15 -2.85 -33.96
CA ALA A 39 16.69 -4.23 -33.77
C ALA A 39 15.20 -4.27 -33.39
N ARG A 40 14.62 -5.45 -33.57
CA ARG A 40 13.27 -5.73 -33.06
C ARG A 40 13.34 -6.12 -31.61
N GLY A 41 12.31 -5.74 -30.85
CA GLY A 41 12.20 -6.09 -29.45
C GLY A 41 10.89 -5.66 -28.83
N GLU A 42 10.80 -5.79 -27.53
CA GLU A 42 9.66 -5.36 -26.75
C GLU A 42 9.72 -3.85 -26.49
N VAL A 43 8.59 -3.16 -26.62
CA VAL A 43 8.38 -1.78 -26.18
C VAL A 43 7.16 -1.74 -25.28
N LEU A 44 7.29 -1.12 -24.12
CA LEU A 44 6.24 -0.93 -23.13
C LEU A 44 5.90 0.55 -23.06
N ALA A 45 4.64 0.90 -23.09
CA ALA A 45 4.18 2.21 -22.64
C ALA A 45 3.88 2.09 -21.15
N THR A 46 4.57 2.85 -20.32
CA THR A 46 4.52 2.73 -18.87
C THR A 46 4.28 4.08 -18.20
N ILE A 47 3.65 4.05 -17.04
CA ILE A 47 3.56 5.18 -16.12
C ILE A 47 4.29 4.76 -14.84
N THR A 48 5.19 5.60 -14.38
CA THR A 48 5.93 5.42 -13.12
C THR A 48 5.46 6.42 -12.07
N ASN A 49 5.63 6.08 -10.81
CA ASN A 49 5.40 7.02 -9.71
C ASN A 49 6.32 8.23 -9.81
N THR A 50 5.81 9.38 -9.38
CA THR A 50 6.52 10.67 -9.42
C THR A 50 7.47 10.85 -8.24
N ARG A 51 7.19 10.17 -7.14
CA ARG A 51 7.99 10.13 -5.91
C ARG A 51 8.06 8.70 -5.43
N ALA A 52 9.08 8.35 -4.65
CA ALA A 52 9.18 7.02 -4.06
C ALA A 52 7.89 6.65 -3.34
N GLY A 53 7.33 5.51 -3.73
CA GLY A 53 6.25 4.87 -3.03
C GLY A 53 6.75 4.17 -1.78
N THR A 54 5.84 3.54 -1.06
CA THR A 54 6.16 2.85 0.19
C THR A 54 5.54 1.46 0.19
N LEU A 55 6.31 0.48 0.61
CA LEU A 55 5.83 -0.86 0.88
C LEU A 55 4.98 -0.85 2.14
N LYS A 56 3.72 -1.26 2.05
CA LYS A 56 2.74 -1.30 3.14
C LYS A 56 2.24 -2.71 3.35
N ALA A 57 1.90 -3.03 4.60
CA ALA A 57 1.16 -4.23 4.93
C ALA A 57 -0.34 -4.01 4.72
N CYS A 58 -1.07 -5.07 4.34
CA CYS A 58 -2.52 -5.00 4.17
C CYS A 58 -3.24 -4.68 5.47
N GLN A 59 -2.71 -5.18 6.60
CA GLN A 59 -3.21 -4.90 7.92
C GLN A 59 -2.08 -4.46 8.84
N ARG A 60 -2.26 -3.34 9.50
CA ARG A 60 -1.41 -2.81 10.57
C ARG A 60 -2.31 -2.19 11.62
N ALA A 61 -2.15 -2.59 12.85
CA ALA A 61 -2.90 -2.05 13.98
C ALA A 61 -1.96 -1.48 15.02
N ARG A 62 -2.13 -0.19 15.29
CA ARG A 62 -1.49 0.52 16.38
C ARG A 62 -2.40 0.41 17.60
N LEU A 63 -2.09 -0.54 18.46
CA LEU A 63 -2.93 -0.95 19.57
C LEU A 63 -2.59 -0.15 20.82
N SER A 64 -3.62 0.42 21.42
CA SER A 64 -3.55 1.08 22.73
C SER A 64 -4.72 0.59 23.59
N PRO A 65 -4.53 0.45 24.91
CA PRO A 65 -5.61 0.08 25.79
C PRO A 65 -6.69 1.17 25.82
N SER A 66 -7.93 0.77 25.98
CA SER A 66 -9.08 1.69 26.04
C SER A 66 -9.25 2.37 27.41
N VAL A 67 -8.52 1.89 28.42
CA VAL A 67 -8.47 2.43 29.78
C VAL A 67 -7.02 2.64 30.19
N GLY A 68 -6.74 3.70 30.94
CA GLY A 68 -5.41 3.95 31.50
C GLY A 68 -5.15 3.08 32.73
N GLY A 69 -3.88 2.76 32.97
CA GLY A 69 -3.44 2.02 34.14
C GLY A 69 -2.01 1.53 34.02
N GLN A 70 -1.51 0.94 35.10
CA GLN A 70 -0.17 0.36 35.17
C GLN A 70 -0.15 -1.00 34.43
N ILE A 71 0.89 -1.26 33.63
CA ILE A 71 1.10 -2.55 33.00
C ILE A 71 1.41 -3.58 34.07
N GLU A 72 0.54 -4.58 34.21
CA GLU A 72 0.75 -5.70 35.11
C GLU A 72 1.53 -6.81 34.42
N ASN A 73 1.09 -7.17 33.21
CA ASN A 73 1.68 -8.23 32.41
C ASN A 73 1.91 -7.77 30.97
N LEU A 74 3.13 -8.00 30.48
CA LEU A 74 3.50 -7.85 29.08
C LEU A 74 3.92 -9.24 28.57
N LEU A 75 3.11 -9.81 27.70
CA LEU A 75 3.22 -11.22 27.29
C LEU A 75 3.92 -11.43 25.95
N VAL A 76 4.33 -10.33 25.30
CA VAL A 76 4.97 -10.34 23.97
C VAL A 76 6.17 -9.39 23.94
N LYS A 77 7.07 -9.67 23.01
CA LYS A 77 8.25 -8.84 22.69
C LYS A 77 8.22 -8.48 21.21
N GLU A 78 9.02 -7.46 20.85
CA GLU A 78 9.26 -7.12 19.46
C GLU A 78 9.79 -8.31 18.67
N GLY A 79 9.23 -8.51 17.49
CA GLY A 79 9.54 -9.64 16.61
C GLY A 79 8.70 -10.90 16.83
N ASP A 80 7.92 -10.98 17.92
CA ASP A 80 7.09 -12.15 18.21
C ASP A 80 5.95 -12.29 17.19
N ARG A 81 5.64 -13.55 16.82
CA ARG A 81 4.46 -13.88 16.02
C ARG A 81 3.30 -14.18 16.96
N VAL A 82 2.16 -13.53 16.70
CA VAL A 82 0.94 -13.66 17.50
C VAL A 82 -0.25 -14.07 16.65
N LYS A 83 -1.21 -14.70 17.27
CA LYS A 83 -2.48 -15.12 16.64
C LYS A 83 -3.61 -14.17 17.03
N ALA A 84 -4.62 -14.07 16.18
CA ALA A 84 -5.85 -13.35 16.49
C ALA A 84 -6.46 -13.84 17.83
N GLY A 85 -6.83 -12.88 18.69
CA GLY A 85 -7.35 -13.14 20.02
C GLY A 85 -6.29 -13.43 21.10
N GLN A 86 -5.01 -13.56 20.74
CA GLN A 86 -3.94 -13.76 21.71
C GLN A 86 -3.79 -12.52 22.60
N LEU A 87 -3.72 -12.70 23.92
CA LEU A 87 -3.47 -11.64 24.88
C LEU A 87 -2.02 -11.16 24.73
N LEU A 88 -1.85 -9.85 24.59
CA LEU A 88 -0.56 -9.20 24.38
C LEU A 88 -0.09 -8.47 25.63
N LEU A 89 -1.02 -7.75 26.29
CA LEU A 89 -0.75 -6.92 27.45
C LEU A 89 -1.97 -6.90 28.34
N GLU A 90 -1.75 -6.85 29.66
CA GLU A 90 -2.78 -6.69 30.68
C GLU A 90 -2.41 -5.53 31.61
N ILE A 91 -3.37 -4.64 31.80
CA ILE A 91 -3.30 -3.57 32.78
C ILE A 91 -3.79 -4.11 34.12
N TRP A 92 -3.20 -3.64 35.22
CA TRP A 92 -3.61 -3.97 36.58
C TRP A 92 -5.13 -3.80 36.75
N ASN A 93 -5.79 -4.83 37.24
CA ASN A 93 -7.25 -4.91 37.23
C ASN A 93 -7.86 -5.70 38.39
N ASP A 94 -7.14 -5.89 39.49
CA ASP A 94 -7.60 -6.65 40.64
C ASP A 94 -8.93 -6.15 41.21
N ASP A 95 -9.13 -4.83 41.21
CA ASP A 95 -10.36 -4.18 41.62
C ASP A 95 -11.55 -4.54 40.72
N LEU A 96 -11.32 -4.63 39.38
CA LEU A 96 -12.35 -5.04 38.43
C LEU A 96 -12.64 -6.54 38.51
N GLN A 97 -11.63 -7.39 38.78
CA GLN A 97 -11.83 -8.80 39.04
C GLN A 97 -12.68 -9.00 40.30
N ALA A 98 -12.39 -8.25 41.37
CA ALA A 98 -13.19 -8.26 42.58
C ALA A 98 -14.65 -7.80 42.35
N GLN A 99 -14.87 -6.80 41.48
CA GLN A 99 -16.21 -6.36 41.07
C GLN A 99 -16.97 -7.44 40.30
N VAL A 100 -16.33 -8.17 39.38
CA VAL A 100 -16.94 -9.30 38.68
C VAL A 100 -17.35 -10.39 39.69
N THR A 101 -16.46 -10.71 40.64
CA THR A 101 -16.73 -11.71 41.68
C THR A 101 -17.92 -11.32 42.57
N LEU A 102 -17.98 -10.05 42.99
CA LEU A 102 -19.11 -9.48 43.76
C LEU A 102 -20.43 -9.61 42.96
N ALA A 103 -20.43 -9.20 41.69
CA ALA A 103 -21.62 -9.31 40.82
C ALA A 103 -22.10 -10.77 40.65
N LEU A 104 -21.17 -11.74 40.58
CA LEU A 104 -21.49 -13.17 40.52
C LEU A 104 -22.24 -13.61 41.79
N TYR A 105 -21.72 -13.31 42.99
CA TYR A 105 -22.38 -13.68 44.25
C TYR A 105 -23.72 -12.96 44.45
N GLN A 106 -23.86 -11.71 43.98
CA GLN A 106 -25.14 -11.00 44.00
C GLN A 106 -26.18 -11.69 43.12
N SER A 107 -25.77 -12.18 41.92
CA SER A 107 -26.64 -12.94 41.03
C SER A 107 -27.05 -14.31 41.66
N GLU A 108 -26.12 -15.03 42.30
CA GLU A 108 -26.43 -16.26 42.98
C GLU A 108 -27.44 -16.08 44.13
N ARG A 109 -27.25 -15.02 44.94
CA ARG A 109 -28.22 -14.64 45.99
C ARG A 109 -29.59 -14.36 45.40
N SER A 110 -29.68 -13.58 44.33
CA SER A 110 -30.93 -13.26 43.64
C SER A 110 -31.61 -14.50 43.12
N ALA A 111 -30.85 -15.44 42.56
CA ALA A 111 -31.38 -16.72 42.07
C ALA A 111 -31.93 -17.58 43.21
N ALA A 112 -31.35 -17.54 44.40
CA ALA A 112 -31.88 -18.24 45.58
C ALA A 112 -33.20 -17.59 46.05
N LEU A 113 -33.25 -16.26 46.14
CA LEU A 113 -34.47 -15.52 46.52
C LEU A 113 -35.61 -15.75 45.50
N MET A 114 -35.27 -15.76 44.22
CA MET A 114 -36.22 -16.08 43.15
C MET A 114 -36.83 -17.47 43.32
N ARG A 115 -36.00 -18.50 43.61
CA ARG A 115 -36.50 -19.86 43.88
C ARG A 115 -37.46 -19.90 45.06
N GLU A 116 -37.13 -19.22 46.17
CA GLU A 116 -37.98 -19.11 47.34
C GLU A 116 -39.32 -18.48 47.01
N ALA A 117 -39.31 -17.29 46.36
CA ALA A 117 -40.53 -16.56 46.02
C ALA A 117 -41.44 -17.37 45.03
N CYS A 118 -40.84 -18.08 44.08
CA CYS A 118 -41.60 -18.86 43.13
C CYS A 118 -42.17 -20.15 43.77
N ILE A 119 -41.48 -20.81 44.72
CA ILE A 119 -42.03 -21.95 45.50
C ILE A 119 -43.24 -21.48 46.30
N ILE A 120 -43.17 -20.32 46.95
CA ILE A 120 -44.28 -19.76 47.72
C ILE A 120 -45.44 -19.42 46.78
N GLY A 121 -45.18 -18.82 45.60
CA GLY A 121 -46.18 -18.51 44.58
C GLY A 121 -46.91 -19.78 44.06
N ASP A 122 -46.16 -20.84 43.81
CA ASP A 122 -46.70 -22.12 43.37
C ASP A 122 -47.59 -22.76 44.48
N LEU A 123 -47.15 -22.67 45.74
CA LEU A 123 -47.95 -23.17 46.88
C LEU A 123 -49.28 -22.44 46.96
N ALA A 124 -49.28 -21.10 46.95
CA ALA A 124 -50.47 -20.26 47.02
C ALA A 124 -51.43 -20.54 45.81
N SER A 125 -50.89 -20.75 44.62
CA SER A 125 -51.66 -21.07 43.41
C SER A 125 -52.34 -22.45 43.53
N ARG A 126 -51.68 -23.43 44.09
CA ARG A 126 -52.28 -24.78 44.37
C ARG A 126 -53.37 -24.66 45.42
N GLU A 127 -53.18 -23.85 46.46
CA GLU A 127 -54.19 -23.64 47.51
C GLU A 127 -55.46 -23.00 46.94
N ALA A 128 -55.33 -21.90 46.18
CA ALA A 128 -56.42 -21.21 45.48
C ALA A 128 -57.20 -22.19 44.56
N SER A 129 -56.47 -22.99 43.80
CA SER A 129 -57.07 -24.01 42.91
C SER A 129 -57.88 -25.07 43.69
N ARG A 130 -57.35 -25.50 44.81
CA ARG A 130 -58.02 -26.44 45.72
C ARG A 130 -59.29 -25.87 46.30
N LEU A 131 -59.24 -24.65 46.87
CA LEU A 131 -60.40 -23.95 47.41
C LEU A 131 -61.46 -23.66 46.34
N ARG A 132 -61.07 -23.29 45.12
CA ARG A 132 -61.97 -23.14 43.99
C ARG A 132 -62.71 -24.44 43.65
N SER A 133 -62.04 -25.58 43.75
CA SER A 133 -62.65 -26.89 43.51
C SER A 133 -63.64 -27.30 44.62
N LEU A 134 -63.36 -26.95 45.89
CA LEU A 134 -64.24 -27.17 47.05
C LEU A 134 -65.47 -26.24 47.00
N PHE A 135 -65.30 -25.00 46.55
CA PHE A 135 -66.42 -24.07 46.36
C PHE A 135 -67.43 -24.58 45.35
N LYS A 136 -66.99 -25.17 44.25
CA LYS A 136 -67.86 -25.84 43.27
C LYS A 136 -68.70 -26.98 43.90
N LYS A 137 -68.28 -27.53 45.02
CA LYS A 137 -68.97 -28.55 45.79
C LYS A 137 -69.75 -27.99 47.00
N ASN A 138 -69.87 -26.64 47.12
CA ASN A 138 -70.50 -25.93 48.21
C ASN A 138 -69.89 -26.19 49.57
N MET A 139 -68.56 -26.50 49.67
CA MET A 139 -67.88 -26.84 50.92
C MET A 139 -67.15 -25.67 51.58
N VAL A 140 -66.99 -24.52 50.89
CA VAL A 140 -66.30 -23.32 51.36
C VAL A 140 -67.05 -22.08 50.90
N SER A 141 -66.78 -20.91 51.57
CA SER A 141 -67.42 -19.64 51.21
C SER A 141 -66.72 -18.99 50.01
N ALA A 142 -67.47 -18.14 49.25
CA ALA A 142 -66.89 -17.33 48.14
C ALA A 142 -65.75 -16.43 48.66
N GLU A 143 -65.92 -15.82 49.81
CA GLU A 143 -64.87 -14.96 50.46
C GLU A 143 -63.54 -15.72 50.65
N SER A 144 -63.61 -17.01 51.03
CA SER A 144 -62.41 -17.83 51.20
C SER A 144 -61.66 -18.06 49.89
N VAL A 145 -62.40 -18.26 48.77
CA VAL A 145 -61.84 -18.41 47.45
C VAL A 145 -61.21 -17.07 46.97
N ASP A 146 -61.94 -15.96 47.09
CA ASP A 146 -61.48 -14.64 46.64
C ASP A 146 -60.20 -14.24 47.38
N ARG A 147 -60.12 -14.52 48.71
CA ARG A 147 -58.92 -14.27 49.49
C ARG A 147 -57.75 -15.11 49.04
N ALA A 148 -57.93 -16.43 48.77
CA ALA A 148 -56.86 -17.29 48.31
C ALA A 148 -56.39 -16.95 46.88
N GLU A 149 -57.30 -16.57 46.00
CA GLU A 149 -56.95 -16.13 44.64
C GLU A 149 -56.16 -14.78 44.68
N SER A 150 -56.54 -13.86 45.50
CA SER A 150 -55.85 -12.58 45.70
C SER A 150 -54.41 -12.83 46.25
N GLU A 151 -54.29 -13.71 47.22
CA GLU A 151 -52.97 -14.11 47.78
C GLU A 151 -52.13 -14.81 46.72
N ALA A 152 -52.69 -15.75 45.92
CA ALA A 152 -51.98 -16.42 44.87
C ALA A 152 -51.45 -15.44 43.80
N ASN A 153 -52.27 -14.49 43.39
CA ASN A 153 -51.90 -13.44 42.41
C ASN A 153 -50.74 -12.57 42.98
N ALA A 154 -50.85 -12.16 44.26
CA ALA A 154 -49.77 -11.38 44.91
C ALA A 154 -48.46 -12.15 45.00
N ARG A 155 -48.47 -13.44 45.34
CA ARG A 155 -47.28 -14.28 45.42
C ARG A 155 -46.70 -14.58 44.03
N GLN A 156 -47.54 -14.72 43.03
CA GLN A 156 -47.09 -14.91 41.66
C GLN A 156 -46.38 -13.63 41.13
N ALA A 157 -46.97 -12.45 41.44
CA ALA A 157 -46.30 -11.18 41.11
C ALA A 157 -44.94 -11.03 41.81
N ALA A 158 -44.84 -11.46 43.07
CA ALA A 158 -43.56 -11.47 43.80
C ALA A 158 -42.53 -12.43 43.15
N CYS A 159 -42.95 -13.62 42.66
CA CYS A 159 -42.09 -14.52 41.89
C CYS A 159 -41.59 -13.82 40.58
N GLN A 160 -42.46 -13.16 39.83
CA GLN A 160 -42.07 -12.42 38.62
C GLN A 160 -41.11 -11.28 38.92
N ALA A 161 -41.32 -10.56 40.00
CA ALA A 161 -40.38 -9.49 40.43
C ALA A 161 -39.01 -10.06 40.78
N ALA A 162 -38.95 -11.19 41.49
CA ALA A 162 -37.72 -11.88 41.81
C ALA A 162 -36.99 -12.41 40.56
N GLN A 163 -37.72 -12.94 39.55
CA GLN A 163 -37.19 -13.36 38.25
C GLN A 163 -36.55 -12.17 37.53
N THR A 164 -37.19 -11.00 37.56
CA THR A 164 -36.68 -9.77 36.95
C THR A 164 -35.40 -9.32 37.67
N SER A 165 -35.32 -9.43 39.00
CA SER A 165 -34.11 -9.12 39.77
C SER A 165 -32.92 -10.00 39.35
N VAL A 166 -33.13 -11.29 39.07
CA VAL A 166 -32.09 -12.16 38.54
C VAL A 166 -31.57 -11.64 37.16
N LYS A 167 -32.45 -11.20 36.28
CA LYS A 167 -32.05 -10.64 34.99
C LYS A 167 -31.23 -9.37 35.16
N VAL A 168 -31.60 -8.47 36.06
CA VAL A 168 -30.84 -7.24 36.37
C VAL A 168 -29.44 -7.60 36.87
N ASN A 169 -29.30 -8.54 37.80
CA ASN A 169 -27.99 -8.94 38.31
C ASN A 169 -27.13 -9.66 37.26
N ARG A 170 -27.72 -10.38 36.31
CA ARG A 170 -26.99 -10.93 35.14
C ARG A 170 -26.42 -9.81 34.27
N SER A 171 -27.22 -8.78 33.98
CA SER A 171 -26.74 -7.62 33.21
C SER A 171 -25.61 -6.89 33.95
N GLN A 172 -25.66 -6.86 35.31
CA GLN A 172 -24.54 -6.30 36.11
C GLN A 172 -23.26 -7.12 35.97
N ILE A 173 -23.33 -8.46 35.90
CA ILE A 173 -22.17 -9.32 35.63
C ILE A 173 -21.58 -8.97 34.25
N ASP A 174 -22.42 -8.87 33.22
CA ASP A 174 -21.97 -8.55 31.86
C ASP A 174 -21.30 -7.18 31.79
N ALA A 175 -21.84 -6.18 32.49
CA ALA A 175 -21.22 -4.84 32.60
C ALA A 175 -19.86 -4.89 33.28
N SER A 176 -19.74 -5.62 34.41
CA SER A 176 -18.47 -5.77 35.12
C SER A 176 -17.43 -6.51 34.28
N ARG A 177 -17.82 -7.57 33.59
CA ARG A 177 -16.94 -8.29 32.64
C ARG A 177 -16.48 -7.43 31.50
N ALA A 178 -17.36 -6.60 30.91
CA ALA A 178 -17.00 -5.65 29.87
C ALA A 178 -15.99 -4.58 30.36
N ALA A 179 -16.11 -4.14 31.62
CA ALA A 179 -15.12 -3.27 32.23
C ALA A 179 -13.76 -3.95 32.38
N LEU A 180 -13.73 -5.18 32.87
CA LEU A 180 -12.51 -6.00 32.97
C LEU A 180 -11.88 -6.29 31.61
N ALA A 181 -12.68 -6.61 30.59
CA ALA A 181 -12.17 -6.88 29.24
C ALA A 181 -11.42 -5.70 28.63
N ARG A 182 -11.76 -4.45 29.00
CA ARG A 182 -11.06 -3.25 28.53
C ARG A 182 -9.64 -3.09 29.06
N THR A 183 -9.26 -3.81 30.11
CA THR A 183 -7.90 -3.81 30.66
C THR A 183 -6.98 -4.79 29.92
N ARG A 184 -7.52 -5.61 29.02
CA ARG A 184 -6.81 -6.63 28.28
C ARG A 184 -6.67 -6.21 26.82
N LEU A 185 -5.44 -6.17 26.34
CA LEU A 185 -5.13 -5.85 24.94
C LEU A 185 -4.81 -7.15 24.21
N SER A 186 -5.64 -7.50 23.23
CA SER A 186 -5.46 -8.71 22.42
C SER A 186 -5.24 -8.37 20.94
N ALA A 187 -4.55 -9.27 20.23
CA ALA A 187 -4.29 -9.13 18.80
C ALA A 187 -5.60 -9.22 17.99
N PRO A 188 -5.92 -8.25 17.12
CA PRO A 188 -7.11 -8.30 16.29
C PRO A 188 -6.98 -9.25 15.09
N PHE A 189 -5.76 -9.59 14.67
CA PHE A 189 -5.44 -10.49 13.56
C PHE A 189 -4.09 -11.18 13.79
N ASP A 190 -3.80 -12.20 12.98
CA ASP A 190 -2.51 -12.89 12.99
C ASP A 190 -1.42 -11.97 12.44
N GLY A 191 -0.31 -11.82 13.17
CA GLY A 191 0.73 -10.89 12.74
C GLY A 191 2.02 -11.03 13.53
N ARG A 192 2.91 -10.07 13.30
CA ARG A 192 4.16 -9.91 14.06
C ARG A 192 4.14 -8.58 14.79
N VAL A 193 4.58 -8.60 16.03
CA VAL A 193 4.78 -7.40 16.86
C VAL A 193 5.98 -6.63 16.28
N ALA A 194 5.73 -5.42 15.78
CA ALA A 194 6.77 -4.57 15.21
C ALA A 194 7.43 -3.71 16.28
N GLU A 195 6.64 -3.23 17.24
CA GLU A 195 7.10 -2.29 18.28
C GLU A 195 6.29 -2.51 19.54
N VAL A 196 6.95 -2.40 20.69
CA VAL A 196 6.34 -2.43 22.03
C VAL A 196 6.78 -1.19 22.79
N ASN A 197 5.83 -0.32 23.11
CA ASN A 197 6.07 0.91 23.86
C ASN A 197 5.48 0.78 25.27
N GLY A 198 6.32 0.46 26.21
CA GLY A 198 6.01 0.33 27.65
C GLY A 198 6.62 -0.92 28.27
N GLU A 199 6.91 -0.84 29.53
CA GLU A 199 7.47 -1.92 30.34
C GLU A 199 6.53 -2.26 31.50
N VAL A 200 6.68 -3.47 32.07
CA VAL A 200 5.93 -3.88 33.24
C VAL A 200 6.18 -2.89 34.39
N GLY A 201 5.10 -2.38 34.95
CA GLY A 201 5.14 -1.34 35.99
C GLY A 201 4.96 0.08 35.49
N GLU A 202 5.07 0.31 34.17
CA GLU A 202 4.79 1.64 33.59
C GLU A 202 3.30 1.93 33.48
N PHE A 203 2.95 3.22 33.48
CA PHE A 203 1.57 3.68 33.36
C PHE A 203 1.24 4.03 31.90
N LEU A 204 0.33 3.28 31.30
CA LEU A 204 -0.20 3.58 29.98
C LEU A 204 -1.43 4.50 30.09
N THR A 205 -1.47 5.49 29.20
CA THR A 205 -2.64 6.35 29.03
C THR A 205 -3.34 6.01 27.72
N PRO A 206 -4.69 5.95 27.70
CA PRO A 206 -5.41 5.83 26.42
C PRO A 206 -5.11 7.05 25.54
N SER A 207 -5.08 6.86 24.24
CA SER A 207 -4.89 7.96 23.29
C SER A 207 -6.04 8.96 23.40
N PRO A 208 -5.80 10.21 23.82
CA PRO A 208 -6.83 11.23 23.85
C PRO A 208 -7.28 11.57 22.41
N ILE A 209 -8.54 11.97 22.26
CA ILE A 209 -9.06 12.40 20.96
C ILE A 209 -8.25 13.60 20.47
N GLY A 210 -7.66 13.48 19.26
CA GLY A 210 -6.90 14.55 18.63
C GLY A 210 -5.43 14.68 19.03
N VAL A 211 -4.92 13.80 19.91
CA VAL A 211 -3.50 13.75 20.27
C VAL A 211 -2.91 12.42 19.80
N ALA A 212 -1.91 12.50 18.93
CA ALA A 212 -1.15 11.32 18.52
C ALA A 212 -0.25 10.87 19.67
N THR A 213 -0.62 9.79 20.34
CA THR A 213 0.22 9.12 21.34
C THR A 213 0.87 7.89 20.71
N LEU A 214 2.04 7.49 21.23
CA LEU A 214 2.66 6.23 20.82
C LEU A 214 1.73 5.06 21.17
N PRO A 215 1.48 4.14 20.24
CA PRO A 215 0.70 2.95 20.54
C PRO A 215 1.45 2.07 21.52
N ALA A 216 0.75 1.36 22.41
CA ALA A 216 1.40 0.39 23.29
C ALA A 216 2.05 -0.75 22.50
N ILE A 217 1.38 -1.22 21.47
CA ILE A 217 1.87 -2.30 20.59
C ILE A 217 1.52 -1.96 19.15
N ASP A 218 2.50 -2.07 18.24
CA ASP A 218 2.29 -1.99 16.80
C ASP A 218 2.33 -3.40 16.21
N LEU A 219 1.21 -3.85 15.65
CA LEU A 219 1.04 -5.18 15.08
C LEU A 219 0.90 -5.08 13.57
N ILE A 220 1.69 -5.87 12.84
CA ILE A 220 1.73 -5.89 11.37
C ILE A 220 1.47 -7.30 10.84
N ASP A 221 0.62 -7.40 9.84
CA ASP A 221 0.41 -8.62 9.05
C ASP A 221 1.39 -8.63 7.86
N TYR A 222 2.37 -9.54 7.90
CA TYR A 222 3.36 -9.72 6.84
C TYR A 222 2.91 -10.69 5.75
N SER A 223 1.76 -11.32 5.88
CA SER A 223 1.25 -12.27 4.88
C SER A 223 0.78 -11.57 3.60
N CYS A 224 0.48 -10.30 3.68
CA CYS A 224 -0.01 -9.49 2.56
C CYS A 224 0.71 -8.14 2.54
N LEU A 225 1.51 -7.92 1.48
CA LEU A 225 2.22 -6.67 1.24
C LEU A 225 1.78 -6.06 -0.09
N TYR A 226 1.77 -4.74 -0.16
CA TYR A 226 1.51 -3.99 -1.39
C TYR A 226 2.33 -2.70 -1.42
N VAL A 227 2.57 -2.17 -2.60
CA VAL A 227 3.22 -0.88 -2.79
C VAL A 227 2.14 0.19 -2.95
N SER A 228 2.21 1.23 -2.13
CA SER A 228 1.43 2.45 -2.27
C SER A 228 2.31 3.49 -2.95
N ALA A 229 1.93 3.91 -4.16
CA ALA A 229 2.74 4.79 -5.00
C ALA A 229 1.91 6.00 -5.48
N PRO A 230 2.44 7.24 -5.35
CA PRO A 230 1.79 8.44 -5.86
C PRO A 230 2.05 8.60 -7.36
N ILE A 231 1.00 8.67 -8.15
CA ILE A 231 1.01 8.92 -9.60
C ILE A 231 0.53 10.34 -9.86
N ASP A 232 1.08 10.99 -10.88
CA ASP A 232 0.65 12.32 -11.29
C ASP A 232 -0.84 12.34 -11.70
N GLU A 233 -1.54 13.42 -11.35
CA GLU A 233 -2.96 13.62 -11.69
C GLU A 233 -3.24 13.50 -13.19
N VAL A 234 -2.29 13.89 -14.05
CA VAL A 234 -2.44 13.86 -15.51
C VAL A 234 -2.40 12.41 -16.04
N ASP A 235 -1.63 11.54 -15.40
CA ASP A 235 -1.42 10.15 -15.82
C ASP A 235 -2.43 9.18 -15.18
N ALA A 236 -2.91 9.48 -13.99
CA ALA A 236 -3.81 8.63 -13.22
C ALA A 236 -5.09 8.19 -13.98
N PRO A 237 -5.73 9.01 -14.84
CA PRO A 237 -6.92 8.59 -15.59
C PRO A 237 -6.70 7.44 -16.56
N GLN A 238 -5.45 7.13 -16.92
CA GLN A 238 -5.09 6.03 -17.82
C GLN A 238 -4.97 4.70 -17.07
N ILE A 239 -4.80 4.71 -15.75
CA ILE A 239 -4.59 3.53 -14.93
C ILE A 239 -5.93 2.91 -14.53
N ARG A 240 -6.00 1.59 -14.57
CA ARG A 240 -7.17 0.81 -14.17
C ARG A 240 -6.74 -0.32 -13.22
N PRO A 241 -7.60 -0.73 -12.28
CA PRO A 241 -7.39 -1.97 -11.52
C PRO A 241 -7.12 -3.16 -12.46
N GLN A 242 -6.32 -4.10 -12.00
CA GLN A 242 -5.88 -5.30 -12.70
C GLN A 242 -4.82 -5.07 -13.81
N MET A 243 -4.40 -3.84 -14.08
CA MET A 243 -3.28 -3.60 -15.00
C MET A 243 -1.99 -4.21 -14.45
N PRO A 244 -1.17 -4.84 -15.30
CA PRO A 244 0.13 -5.36 -14.89
C PRO A 244 1.07 -4.22 -14.52
N ALA A 245 1.91 -4.47 -13.53
CA ALA A 245 2.91 -3.51 -13.07
C ALA A 245 4.24 -4.22 -12.75
N ARG A 246 5.30 -3.46 -12.71
CA ARG A 246 6.61 -3.87 -12.19
C ARG A 246 6.88 -3.11 -10.90
N ILE A 247 7.39 -3.82 -9.92
CA ILE A 247 7.78 -3.23 -8.63
C ILE A 247 9.29 -3.36 -8.50
N SER A 248 9.96 -2.29 -8.16
CA SER A 248 11.34 -2.28 -7.70
C SER A 248 11.41 -1.74 -6.29
N LEU A 249 12.28 -2.32 -5.48
CA LEU A 249 12.50 -1.93 -4.09
C LEU A 249 13.96 -1.52 -3.94
N ASP A 250 14.23 -0.38 -3.33
CA ASP A 250 15.60 0.11 -3.13
C ASP A 250 16.45 -0.88 -2.32
N ALA A 251 15.82 -1.54 -1.34
CA ALA A 251 16.46 -2.56 -0.52
C ALA A 251 16.86 -3.83 -1.30
N PHE A 252 16.31 -4.04 -2.52
CA PHE A 252 16.59 -5.20 -3.37
C PHE A 252 17.07 -4.76 -4.75
N SER A 253 18.16 -4.02 -4.78
CA SER A 253 18.74 -3.45 -6.01
C SER A 253 18.87 -4.48 -7.13
N GLY A 254 18.42 -4.10 -8.33
CA GLY A 254 18.48 -4.93 -9.54
C GLY A 254 17.40 -6.03 -9.63
N LYS A 255 16.54 -6.21 -8.62
CA LYS A 255 15.41 -7.14 -8.70
C LYS A 255 14.11 -6.41 -9.09
N ILE A 256 13.41 -6.98 -10.05
CA ILE A 256 12.08 -6.50 -10.47
C ILE A 256 11.06 -7.58 -10.10
N PHE A 257 10.04 -7.17 -9.38
CA PHE A 257 8.94 -8.04 -8.95
C PHE A 257 7.73 -7.78 -9.85
N ALA A 258 7.07 -8.86 -10.26
CA ALA A 258 5.81 -8.76 -11.00
C ALA A 258 4.70 -8.32 -10.04
N GLY A 259 3.98 -7.28 -10.44
CA GLY A 259 2.87 -6.73 -9.68
C GLY A 259 1.64 -6.52 -10.53
N ARG A 260 0.55 -6.14 -9.87
CA ARG A 260 -0.72 -5.79 -10.48
C ARG A 260 -1.37 -4.66 -9.70
N VAL A 261 -1.95 -3.70 -10.42
CA VAL A 261 -2.71 -2.62 -9.78
C VAL A 261 -3.92 -3.22 -9.06
N ARG A 262 -3.93 -3.11 -7.74
CA ARG A 262 -5.04 -3.53 -6.88
C ARG A 262 -6.13 -2.48 -6.81
N ARG A 263 -5.73 -1.22 -6.59
CA ARG A 263 -6.64 -0.08 -6.41
C ARG A 263 -6.01 1.20 -6.95
N VAL A 264 -6.87 2.09 -7.43
CA VAL A 264 -6.57 3.49 -7.72
C VAL A 264 -7.42 4.32 -6.76
N ALA A 265 -6.87 5.31 -6.10
CA ALA A 265 -7.62 6.17 -5.20
C ALA A 265 -8.67 6.99 -5.95
N ASP A 266 -9.81 7.20 -5.32
CA ASP A 266 -10.94 7.95 -5.89
C ASP A 266 -10.83 9.47 -5.67
N TYR A 267 -9.71 9.94 -5.14
CA TYR A 267 -9.48 11.36 -4.86
C TYR A 267 -8.02 11.73 -5.06
N VAL A 268 -7.79 13.02 -5.33
CA VAL A 268 -6.46 13.59 -5.50
C VAL A 268 -5.94 14.07 -4.14
N LEU A 269 -4.72 13.66 -3.80
CA LEU A 269 -4.02 14.16 -2.61
C LEU A 269 -3.33 15.49 -2.95
N ASP A 270 -3.68 16.53 -2.22
CA ASP A 270 -3.07 17.87 -2.30
C ASP A 270 -2.32 18.15 -0.98
N LEU A 271 -1.31 17.34 -0.70
CA LEU A 271 -0.48 17.49 0.51
C LEU A 271 0.56 18.61 0.37
N GLU A 272 0.94 18.95 -0.85
CA GLU A 272 1.89 20.00 -1.16
C GLU A 272 1.38 20.80 -2.36
N LYS A 273 1.36 22.13 -2.27
CA LYS A 273 0.83 23.07 -3.28
C LYS A 273 1.39 22.91 -4.71
N GLN A 274 2.39 22.05 -4.92
CA GLN A 274 3.08 21.89 -6.21
C GLN A 274 2.96 20.51 -6.84
N SER A 275 2.31 19.54 -6.18
CA SER A 275 2.26 18.19 -6.71
C SER A 275 0.96 17.51 -6.32
N ARG A 276 0.03 17.47 -7.24
CA ARG A 276 -1.23 16.73 -7.13
C ARG A 276 -1.03 15.31 -7.59
N THR A 277 -1.31 14.37 -6.72
CA THR A 277 -1.11 12.96 -6.99
C THR A 277 -2.34 12.14 -6.65
N VAL A 278 -2.50 11.04 -7.36
CA VAL A 278 -3.46 9.99 -7.08
C VAL A 278 -2.69 8.77 -6.57
N GLU A 279 -3.05 8.26 -5.40
CA GLU A 279 -2.41 7.07 -4.84
C GLU A 279 -2.90 5.82 -5.57
N ILE A 280 -1.97 4.98 -6.01
CA ILE A 280 -2.26 3.64 -6.50
C ILE A 280 -1.70 2.60 -5.55
N GLU A 281 -2.37 1.47 -5.45
CA GLU A 281 -1.90 0.31 -4.73
C GLU A 281 -1.56 -0.79 -5.72
N VAL A 282 -0.35 -1.32 -5.61
CA VAL A 282 0.15 -2.40 -6.47
C VAL A 282 0.48 -3.61 -5.60
N GLU A 283 -0.21 -4.72 -5.81
CA GLU A 283 0.03 -6.00 -5.13
C GLU A 283 1.09 -6.83 -5.87
N PHE A 284 1.82 -7.66 -5.14
CA PHE A 284 2.74 -8.64 -5.72
C PHE A 284 1.97 -9.84 -6.27
N ILE A 285 2.34 -10.31 -7.46
CA ILE A 285 1.73 -11.52 -8.07
C ILE A 285 2.31 -12.79 -7.43
N ASN A 286 3.62 -12.81 -7.17
CA ASN A 286 4.30 -13.93 -6.52
C ASN A 286 4.80 -13.51 -5.15
N THR A 287 4.34 -14.22 -4.12
CA THR A 287 4.70 -13.96 -2.71
C THR A 287 5.89 -14.77 -2.22
N ASP A 288 6.44 -15.69 -3.03
CA ASP A 288 7.49 -16.63 -2.61
C ASP A 288 8.83 -15.97 -2.20
N ASN A 289 9.00 -14.68 -2.47
CA ASN A 289 10.21 -13.91 -2.15
C ASN A 289 9.96 -12.71 -1.21
N THR A 290 8.83 -12.68 -0.51
CA THR A 290 8.44 -11.55 0.34
C THR A 290 8.88 -11.67 1.80
N ASP A 291 9.44 -12.81 2.23
CA ASP A 291 9.78 -13.11 3.63
C ASP A 291 10.72 -12.10 4.31
N ASN A 292 11.57 -11.42 3.53
CA ASN A 292 12.50 -10.42 4.03
C ASN A 292 12.10 -8.98 3.65
N MET A 293 10.90 -8.77 3.13
CA MET A 293 10.41 -7.44 2.81
C MET A 293 9.80 -6.80 4.05
N LEU A 294 10.28 -5.61 4.40
CA LEU A 294 9.77 -4.89 5.56
C LEU A 294 8.86 -3.75 5.12
N PRO A 295 7.63 -3.67 5.67
CA PRO A 295 6.80 -2.49 5.51
C PRO A 295 7.57 -1.22 5.87
N GLY A 296 7.48 -0.20 5.02
CA GLY A 296 8.27 1.03 5.13
C GLY A 296 9.42 1.14 4.12
N TYR A 297 9.80 0.07 3.40
CA TYR A 297 10.78 0.18 2.33
C TYR A 297 10.30 1.09 1.21
N SER A 298 11.23 1.87 0.64
CA SER A 298 11.00 2.64 -0.57
C SER A 298 10.80 1.72 -1.77
N ALA A 299 9.82 2.05 -2.59
CA ALA A 299 9.42 1.23 -3.72
C ALA A 299 9.01 2.10 -4.91
N ASP A 300 9.40 1.67 -6.11
CA ASP A 300 8.88 2.24 -7.34
C ASP A 300 7.92 1.26 -8.01
N ALA A 301 6.83 1.81 -8.55
CA ALA A 301 5.81 1.09 -9.27
C ALA A 301 5.71 1.61 -10.70
N GLU A 302 5.98 0.73 -11.67
CA GLU A 302 5.86 1.00 -13.10
C GLU A 302 4.64 0.27 -13.65
N VAL A 303 3.56 1.00 -13.90
CA VAL A 303 2.31 0.43 -14.46
C VAL A 303 2.43 0.31 -15.97
N ILE A 304 2.13 -0.87 -16.52
CA ILE A 304 2.22 -1.16 -17.95
C ILE A 304 0.86 -0.87 -18.59
N LEU A 305 0.79 0.21 -19.37
CA LEU A 305 -0.41 0.60 -20.11
C LEU A 305 -0.62 -0.22 -21.37
N LYS A 306 0.47 -0.37 -22.14
CA LYS A 306 0.48 -1.12 -23.41
C LYS A 306 1.80 -1.85 -23.57
N ARG A 307 1.72 -3.03 -24.18
CA ARG A 307 2.87 -3.85 -24.52
C ARG A 307 2.83 -4.16 -26.02
N ARG A 308 3.97 -4.02 -26.67
CA ARG A 308 4.18 -4.42 -28.07
C ARG A 308 5.42 -5.30 -28.14
N ASP A 309 5.22 -6.54 -28.55
CA ASP A 309 6.29 -7.51 -28.71
C ASP A 309 6.78 -7.53 -30.15
N ASN A 310 8.08 -7.78 -30.34
CA ASN A 310 8.72 -7.95 -31.63
C ASN A 310 8.50 -6.78 -32.62
N VAL A 311 8.43 -5.56 -32.12
CA VAL A 311 8.34 -4.33 -32.93
C VAL A 311 9.72 -3.75 -33.20
N LEU A 312 9.86 -3.00 -34.31
CA LEU A 312 11.07 -2.24 -34.58
C LEU A 312 11.19 -1.13 -33.52
N ARG A 313 12.32 -1.05 -32.85
CA ARG A 313 12.52 -0.09 -31.76
C ARG A 313 13.86 0.62 -31.84
N ILE A 314 13.89 1.84 -31.35
CA ILE A 314 15.08 2.65 -31.21
C ILE A 314 15.21 3.15 -29.78
N PRO A 315 16.44 3.45 -29.28
CA PRO A 315 16.61 4.20 -28.04
C PRO A 315 15.89 5.54 -28.11
N THR A 316 15.09 5.87 -27.12
CA THR A 316 14.33 7.14 -27.09
C THR A 316 15.27 8.36 -27.12
N ALA A 317 16.45 8.23 -26.53
CA ALA A 317 17.49 9.27 -26.54
C ALA A 317 18.04 9.59 -27.94
N ALA A 318 17.85 8.73 -28.94
CA ALA A 318 18.26 8.98 -30.33
C ALA A 318 17.22 9.77 -31.13
N LEU A 319 16.04 10.03 -30.55
CA LEU A 319 14.95 10.79 -31.18
C LEU A 319 15.10 12.26 -30.83
N PHE A 320 15.09 13.16 -31.83
CA PHE A 320 15.09 14.58 -31.64
C PHE A 320 13.95 15.26 -32.42
N GLU A 321 13.57 16.44 -32.00
CA GLU A 321 12.41 17.18 -32.54
C GLU A 321 11.12 16.33 -32.63
N GLY A 322 10.99 15.27 -31.81
CA GLY A 322 9.81 14.43 -31.68
C GLY A 322 9.64 13.35 -32.74
N ASP A 323 10.17 13.50 -33.96
CA ASP A 323 9.97 12.54 -35.06
C ASP A 323 11.18 12.36 -35.99
N LYS A 324 12.35 12.85 -35.60
CA LYS A 324 13.56 12.79 -36.41
C LYS A 324 14.65 11.96 -35.78
N VAL A 325 15.44 11.30 -36.61
CA VAL A 325 16.61 10.49 -36.24
C VAL A 325 17.76 10.75 -37.19
N LEU A 326 18.98 10.45 -36.75
CA LEU A 326 20.18 10.46 -37.59
C LEU A 326 20.66 9.04 -37.84
N ILE A 327 20.84 8.68 -39.12
CA ILE A 327 21.31 7.39 -39.57
C ILE A 327 22.73 7.54 -40.09
N PHE A 328 23.63 6.66 -39.67
CA PHE A 328 24.97 6.58 -40.17
C PHE A 328 24.97 5.71 -41.46
N LYS A 329 25.36 6.30 -42.58
CA LYS A 329 25.43 5.62 -43.88
C LYS A 329 26.82 5.03 -44.16
N GLU A 330 26.91 4.02 -44.97
CA GLU A 330 28.16 3.38 -45.37
C GLU A 330 29.20 4.32 -46.00
N ASN A 331 28.72 5.46 -46.56
CA ASN A 331 29.61 6.51 -47.08
C ASN A 331 30.20 7.46 -46.01
N GLY A 332 30.00 7.13 -44.75
CA GLY A 332 30.47 7.94 -43.60
C GLY A 332 29.75 9.25 -43.42
N ARG A 333 28.54 9.42 -43.91
CA ARG A 333 27.72 10.62 -43.74
C ARG A 333 26.48 10.35 -42.90
N LEU A 334 26.04 11.37 -42.18
CA LEU A 334 24.81 11.35 -41.40
C LEU A 334 23.63 11.78 -42.26
N GLU A 335 22.57 10.95 -42.27
CA GLU A 335 21.29 11.22 -42.93
C GLU A 335 20.22 11.47 -41.89
N GLN A 336 19.64 12.65 -41.89
CA GLN A 336 18.44 12.93 -41.09
C GLN A 336 17.22 12.30 -41.77
N ARG A 337 16.45 11.55 -41.01
CA ARG A 337 15.23 10.92 -41.49
C ARG A 337 14.08 11.17 -40.54
N LYS A 338 12.93 11.52 -41.11
CA LYS A 338 11.68 11.62 -40.39
C LYS A 338 11.04 10.24 -40.28
N ILE A 339 10.56 9.88 -39.09
CA ILE A 339 9.97 8.56 -38.79
C ILE A 339 8.57 8.72 -38.21
N LYS A 340 7.78 7.66 -38.30
CA LYS A 340 6.52 7.55 -37.54
C LYS A 340 6.76 6.71 -36.31
N THR A 341 6.51 7.29 -35.14
CA THR A 341 6.66 6.63 -33.85
C THR A 341 5.33 6.02 -33.38
N GLY A 342 5.42 4.96 -32.62
CA GLY A 342 4.31 4.31 -31.92
C GLY A 342 4.36 4.56 -30.43
N ILE A 343 4.22 3.50 -29.63
CA ILE A 343 4.37 3.59 -28.17
C ILE A 343 5.83 3.82 -27.77
N SER A 344 6.03 4.53 -26.69
CA SER A 344 7.38 4.85 -26.19
C SER A 344 7.44 4.82 -24.67
N ASN A 345 8.66 4.64 -24.16
CA ASN A 345 9.03 4.90 -22.79
C ASN A 345 10.38 5.63 -22.72
N TRP A 346 10.92 5.83 -21.52
CA TRP A 346 12.20 6.53 -21.34
C TRP A 346 13.39 5.81 -22.02
N ARG A 347 13.31 4.49 -22.26
CA ARG A 347 14.38 3.66 -22.82
C ARG A 347 14.25 3.45 -24.32
N TYR A 348 13.04 3.08 -24.79
CA TYR A 348 12.80 2.73 -26.20
C TYR A 348 11.52 3.35 -26.76
N THR A 349 11.58 3.70 -28.05
CA THR A 349 10.44 4.15 -28.86
C THR A 349 10.19 3.16 -30.00
N GLU A 350 8.93 2.73 -30.17
CA GLU A 350 8.48 1.93 -31.31
C GLU A 350 8.54 2.75 -32.59
N VAL A 351 9.02 2.14 -33.67
CA VAL A 351 9.03 2.72 -35.01
C VAL A 351 8.00 2.00 -35.87
N LEU A 352 7.00 2.75 -36.33
CA LEU A 352 5.94 2.24 -37.19
C LEU A 352 6.33 2.30 -38.67
N ASP A 353 7.10 3.33 -39.08
CA ASP A 353 7.51 3.56 -40.45
C ASP A 353 8.76 4.46 -40.54
N GLY A 354 9.55 4.33 -41.57
CA GLY A 354 10.70 5.18 -41.85
C GLY A 354 12.07 4.56 -41.57
N LEU A 355 12.16 3.41 -40.90
CA LEU A 355 13.41 2.69 -40.63
C LEU A 355 13.30 1.20 -40.93
N VAL A 356 14.45 0.57 -41.17
CA VAL A 356 14.58 -0.85 -41.38
C VAL A 356 15.52 -1.48 -40.36
N ALA A 357 15.26 -2.72 -39.98
CA ALA A 357 16.14 -3.48 -39.10
C ALA A 357 17.55 -3.60 -39.71
N GLY A 358 18.60 -3.46 -38.91
CA GLY A 358 19.99 -3.51 -39.33
C GLY A 358 20.59 -2.15 -39.72
N GLU A 359 19.78 -1.06 -39.85
CA GLU A 359 20.35 0.27 -40.06
C GLU A 359 21.07 0.78 -38.78
N GLN A 360 22.12 1.54 -38.99
CA GLN A 360 22.92 2.13 -37.87
C GLN A 360 22.39 3.47 -37.48
N LEU A 361 21.79 3.54 -36.28
CA LEU A 361 21.22 4.74 -35.69
C LEU A 361 22.27 5.46 -34.84
N VAL A 362 22.41 6.77 -35.01
CA VAL A 362 23.26 7.59 -34.16
C VAL A 362 22.58 7.86 -32.81
N THR A 363 23.23 7.51 -31.71
CA THR A 363 22.74 7.74 -30.36
C THR A 363 23.36 8.96 -29.66
N SER A 364 24.51 9.46 -30.16
CA SER A 364 25.22 10.62 -29.63
C SER A 364 24.82 11.93 -30.34
N ILE A 365 23.50 12.20 -30.39
CA ILE A 365 22.94 13.35 -31.14
C ILE A 365 23.28 14.71 -30.52
N GLU A 366 23.65 14.76 -29.25
CA GLU A 366 23.95 16.02 -28.52
C GLU A 366 25.39 16.50 -28.76
N ARG A 367 26.22 15.75 -29.45
CA ARG A 367 27.62 16.13 -29.71
C ARG A 367 27.68 17.24 -30.75
N GLU A 368 28.57 18.22 -30.52
CA GLU A 368 28.80 19.32 -31.45
C GLU A 368 29.23 18.82 -32.85
N GLY A 369 28.57 19.31 -33.90
CA GLY A 369 28.83 18.90 -35.27
C GLY A 369 28.10 17.65 -35.75
N VAL A 370 27.25 17.03 -34.91
CA VAL A 370 26.37 15.90 -35.29
C VAL A 370 25.09 16.48 -35.90
N GLU A 371 25.13 16.67 -37.22
CA GLU A 371 24.03 17.28 -37.99
C GLU A 371 23.86 16.60 -39.38
N GLN A 372 22.76 16.86 -40.04
CA GLN A 372 22.48 16.33 -41.38
C GLN A 372 23.64 16.58 -42.34
N GLY A 373 24.10 15.54 -43.02
CA GLY A 373 25.17 15.63 -44.04
C GLY A 373 26.58 15.69 -43.48
N ALA A 374 26.77 15.79 -42.17
CA ALA A 374 28.08 15.79 -41.55
C ALA A 374 28.83 14.48 -41.86
N ARG A 375 30.17 14.56 -41.98
CA ARG A 375 31.02 13.39 -42.03
C ARG A 375 31.21 12.84 -40.62
N ALA A 376 30.98 11.57 -40.45
CA ALA A 376 31.09 10.91 -39.14
C ALA A 376 31.98 9.65 -39.23
N VAL A 377 32.56 9.30 -38.12
CA VAL A 377 33.29 8.04 -37.91
C VAL A 377 32.72 7.39 -36.67
N VAL A 378 32.46 6.09 -36.77
CA VAL A 378 31.96 5.32 -35.63
C VAL A 378 33.05 5.20 -34.59
N GLU A 379 32.75 5.64 -33.39
CA GLU A 379 33.62 5.44 -32.22
C GLU A 379 33.60 3.95 -31.85
N SER A 380 34.73 3.27 -31.95
CA SER A 380 34.82 1.90 -31.45
C SER A 380 34.55 1.93 -29.94
N LYS A 381 33.53 1.18 -29.49
CA LYS A 381 33.37 0.88 -28.05
C LYS A 381 34.57 0.07 -27.62
N ASP A 382 35.62 0.73 -27.13
CA ASP A 382 36.49 0.06 -26.16
C ASP A 382 35.61 -0.25 -24.94
N VAL A 383 35.43 -1.52 -24.70
CA VAL A 383 34.74 -2.07 -23.55
C VAL A 383 35.53 -1.64 -22.32
N ASP A 384 35.24 -0.47 -21.76
CA ASP A 384 35.65 -0.15 -20.40
C ASP A 384 34.92 -1.08 -19.43
N ASN A 385 35.51 -2.26 -19.28
CA ASN A 385 35.34 -3.13 -18.14
C ASN A 385 36.12 -2.53 -16.96
N ASN A 386 35.65 -1.46 -16.38
CA ASN A 386 36.08 -1.02 -15.06
C ASN A 386 34.96 -0.18 -14.44
N HIS A 387 34.12 -0.84 -13.65
CA HIS A 387 33.70 -0.35 -12.34
C HIS A 387 32.94 -1.49 -11.65
N GLU A 388 33.71 -2.06 -10.70
CA GLU A 388 33.22 -2.90 -9.60
C GLU A 388 32.12 -2.21 -8.78
#